data_2e89feb3d6565609916b0c8e3f785671
#
_entry.id   2e89feb3d6565609916b0c8e3f785671
#
_cell.length_a   1.000
_cell.length_b   1.000
_cell.length_c   1.000
_cell.angle_alpha   90.00
_cell.angle_beta   90.00
_cell.angle_gamma   90.00
#
_symmetry.space_group_name_H-M   'P 1'
#
loop_
_entity.id
_entity.type
_entity.pdbx_description
1 polymer ?
#
loop_
_entity_poly.entity_id
_entity_poly.type
_entity_poly.pdbx_seq_one_letter_code
_entity_poly.pdbx_strand_id
1 'polypeptide(L)'
;KMDCGIMVTASHNPAIDNGYKVYLGGNIDGINFRGSQIISPIDKEVSRLISEVSLPSPRGSSWKIVGEELIQHYVSTCAEGSSEATAQKIVYTAMHGVGTQTLLSVFEASNFSTPILVEQQCKPDPDFPTVAFPNPEEPGAIDLALATARAHNADLVIANDPDADRCAAAIKDRSGKWRMLRGDELGVIFGEWIARTSPQG
;
A
#
# COMPACT_ATOMS: atom_id res chain seq x y z
N LYS A 1 -3.30 16.44 15.79
CA LYS A 1 -2.45 16.90 14.70
C LYS A 1 -1.00 16.70 15.11
N MET A 2 -0.20 16.08 14.26
CA MET A 2 1.24 15.85 14.49
C MET A 2 2.02 16.78 13.57
N ASP A 3 3.24 17.17 13.98
CA ASP A 3 4.09 18.07 13.20
C ASP A 3 4.89 17.31 12.15
N CYS A 4 5.12 16.01 12.38
CA CYS A 4 5.87 15.15 11.48
C CYS A 4 5.38 13.70 11.61
N GLY A 5 5.48 12.94 10.53
CA GLY A 5 5.30 11.49 10.47
C GLY A 5 6.53 10.84 9.86
N ILE A 6 6.93 9.70 10.40
CA ILE A 6 8.01 8.88 9.84
C ILE A 6 7.48 7.46 9.63
N MET A 7 7.55 6.98 8.40
CA MET A 7 7.24 5.61 8.02
C MET A 7 8.55 4.87 7.76
N VAL A 8 8.81 3.84 8.55
CA VAL A 8 10.02 3.02 8.37
C VAL A 8 9.70 1.93 7.36
N THR A 9 10.26 2.05 6.16
CA THR A 9 10.03 1.14 5.05
C THR A 9 11.11 1.32 3.98
N ALA A 10 11.50 0.22 3.34
CA ALA A 10 12.25 0.23 2.08
C ALA A 10 11.32 -0.04 0.88
N SER A 11 9.99 0.00 1.09
CA SER A 11 8.97 -0.23 0.07
C SER A 11 9.16 -1.59 -0.62
N HIS A 12 9.40 -1.61 -1.92
CA HIS A 12 9.59 -2.78 -2.76
C HIS A 12 11.08 -3.07 -3.08
N ASN A 13 12.00 -2.45 -2.35
CA ASN A 13 13.43 -2.70 -2.53
C ASN A 13 13.81 -4.11 -2.05
N PRO A 14 14.99 -4.63 -2.46
CA PRO A 14 15.51 -5.89 -1.96
C PRO A 14 15.59 -5.95 -0.42
N ALA A 15 15.51 -7.16 0.13
CA ALA A 15 15.47 -7.41 1.58
C ALA A 15 16.65 -6.81 2.38
N ILE A 16 17.80 -6.58 1.73
CA ILE A 16 18.98 -5.96 2.35
C ILE A 16 18.86 -4.46 2.56
N ASP A 17 17.90 -3.81 1.90
CA ASP A 17 17.73 -2.36 1.97
C ASP A 17 16.91 -1.97 3.19
N ASN A 18 17.30 -0.84 3.78
CA ASN A 18 16.54 -0.14 4.80
C ASN A 18 16.16 1.25 4.30
N GLY A 19 15.05 1.78 4.81
CA GLY A 19 14.61 3.10 4.43
C GLY A 19 13.59 3.70 5.38
N TYR A 20 13.28 4.95 5.15
CA TYR A 20 12.18 5.64 5.80
C TYR A 20 11.66 6.78 4.91
N LYS A 21 10.38 7.07 5.05
CA LYS A 21 9.70 8.19 4.40
C LYS A 21 9.34 9.21 5.49
N VAL A 22 9.57 10.49 5.24
CA VAL A 22 9.26 11.58 6.18
C VAL A 22 8.13 12.42 5.62
N TYR A 23 7.13 12.67 6.44
CA TYR A 23 5.95 13.47 6.10
C TYR A 23 5.85 14.66 7.04
N LEU A 24 5.50 15.83 6.52
CA LEU A 24 5.34 17.04 7.32
C LEU A 24 3.86 17.35 7.54
N GLY A 25 3.50 17.52 8.80
CA GLY A 25 2.20 18.05 9.22
C GLY A 25 2.30 19.51 9.63
N GLY A 26 1.15 20.19 9.64
CA GLY A 26 1.09 21.57 10.14
C GLY A 26 1.62 22.63 9.16
N ASN A 27 1.94 23.79 9.72
CA ASN A 27 2.45 24.96 8.97
C ASN A 27 3.93 25.17 9.30
N ILE A 28 4.74 25.31 8.27
CA ILE A 28 6.16 25.69 8.37
C ILE A 28 6.32 26.91 7.44
N ASP A 29 6.79 28.02 7.96
CA ASP A 29 7.00 29.27 7.23
C ASP A 29 5.76 29.71 6.41
N GLY A 30 4.55 29.51 6.97
CA GLY A 30 3.29 29.89 6.32
C GLY A 30 2.75 28.86 5.30
N ILE A 31 3.47 27.78 5.03
CA ILE A 31 3.07 26.71 4.13
C ILE A 31 2.43 25.58 4.95
N ASN A 32 1.19 25.20 4.59
CA ASN A 32 0.53 24.06 5.20
C ASN A 32 0.86 22.77 4.42
N PHE A 33 1.68 21.90 5.00
CA PHE A 33 2.13 20.65 4.37
C PHE A 33 1.09 19.53 4.39
N ARG A 34 0.12 19.56 5.29
CA ARG A 34 -1.03 18.61 5.34
C ARG A 34 -0.66 17.12 5.34
N GLY A 35 0.54 16.76 5.78
CA GLY A 35 1.01 15.38 5.75
C GLY A 35 1.68 14.97 4.43
N SER A 36 2.12 15.91 3.60
CA SER A 36 2.87 15.58 2.39
C SER A 36 4.30 15.10 2.71
N GLN A 37 4.80 14.21 1.88
CA GLN A 37 6.20 13.77 1.97
C GLN A 37 7.15 14.92 1.71
N ILE A 38 8.30 14.93 2.42
CA ILE A 38 9.33 15.96 2.25
C ILE A 38 9.88 15.96 0.82
N ILE A 39 10.14 17.17 0.35
CA ILE A 39 10.79 17.43 -0.93
C ILE A 39 11.89 18.48 -0.73
N SER A 40 12.72 18.70 -1.75
CA SER A 40 13.72 19.77 -1.73
C SER A 40 13.06 21.15 -1.52
N PRO A 41 13.64 22.04 -0.68
CA PRO A 41 14.96 21.94 -0.04
C PRO A 41 15.01 21.24 1.33
N ILE A 42 13.85 20.82 1.89
CA ILE A 42 13.76 20.31 3.27
C ILE A 42 14.55 19.00 3.43
N ASP A 43 14.48 18.10 2.46
CA ASP A 43 15.24 16.85 2.44
C ASP A 43 16.75 17.09 2.53
N LYS A 44 17.26 18.09 1.82
CA LYS A 44 18.68 18.47 1.84
C LYS A 44 19.10 19.04 3.19
N GLU A 45 18.26 19.88 3.78
CA GLU A 45 18.53 20.47 5.09
C GLU A 45 18.52 19.41 6.20
N VAL A 46 17.57 18.47 6.17
CA VAL A 46 17.54 17.32 7.09
C VAL A 46 18.81 16.47 6.92
N SER A 47 19.21 16.17 5.69
CA SER A 47 20.44 15.41 5.42
C SER A 47 21.68 16.13 5.93
N ARG A 48 21.77 17.44 5.76
CA ARG A 48 22.85 18.26 6.30
C ARG A 48 22.92 18.17 7.82
N LEU A 49 21.79 18.38 8.49
CA LEU A 49 21.71 18.28 9.96
C LEU A 49 22.09 16.88 10.47
N ILE A 50 21.66 15.82 9.79
CA ILE A 50 22.04 14.44 10.14
C ILE A 50 23.57 14.27 10.05
N SER A 51 24.22 14.84 9.04
CA SER A 51 25.67 14.73 8.88
C SER A 51 26.49 15.44 9.97
N GLU A 52 25.88 16.39 10.67
CA GLU A 52 26.49 17.14 11.77
C GLU A 52 26.29 16.47 13.14
N VAL A 53 25.43 15.48 13.25
CA VAL A 53 25.18 14.74 14.49
C VAL A 53 26.33 13.76 14.74
N SER A 54 27.13 14.03 15.79
CA SER A 54 28.27 13.20 16.14
C SER A 54 27.93 11.95 16.97
N LEU A 55 26.79 11.93 17.65
CA LEU A 55 26.34 10.83 18.48
C LEU A 55 24.81 10.67 18.34
N PRO A 56 24.30 9.42 18.36
CA PRO A 56 22.86 9.20 18.40
C PRO A 56 22.26 9.83 19.65
N SER A 57 21.12 10.50 19.50
CA SER A 57 20.37 11.01 20.63
C SER A 57 19.96 9.88 21.56
N PRO A 58 19.98 10.08 22.90
CA PRO A 58 19.49 9.10 23.86
C PRO A 58 18.03 8.73 23.54
N ARG A 59 17.69 7.46 23.70
CA ARG A 59 16.29 7.01 23.54
C ARG A 59 15.45 7.61 24.66
N GLY A 60 14.40 8.34 24.28
CA GLY A 60 13.37 8.81 25.22
C GLY A 60 12.43 7.69 25.64
N SER A 61 11.68 7.95 26.70
CA SER A 61 10.62 7.04 27.20
C SER A 61 9.22 7.67 27.16
N SER A 62 9.11 8.93 26.75
CA SER A 62 7.83 9.68 26.71
C SER A 62 7.13 9.54 25.35
N TRP A 63 6.82 8.32 24.97
CA TRP A 63 6.06 8.03 23.75
C TRP A 63 4.76 7.29 24.07
N LYS A 64 3.80 7.37 23.17
CA LYS A 64 2.51 6.68 23.28
C LYS A 64 2.31 5.78 22.07
N ILE A 65 1.92 4.53 22.30
CA ILE A 65 1.41 3.65 21.27
C ILE A 65 -0.04 4.06 20.98
N VAL A 66 -0.34 4.31 19.70
CA VAL A 66 -1.72 4.54 19.24
C VAL A 66 -2.39 3.19 19.05
N GLY A 67 -3.62 3.06 19.52
CA GLY A 67 -4.37 1.80 19.52
C GLY A 67 -5.14 1.56 18.21
N GLU A 68 -6.02 0.55 18.27
CA GLU A 68 -6.85 0.09 17.17
C GLU A 68 -7.81 1.17 16.64
N GLU A 69 -8.11 2.18 17.43
CA GLU A 69 -9.01 3.27 17.02
C GLU A 69 -8.54 3.99 15.75
N LEU A 70 -7.22 4.10 15.55
CA LEU A 70 -6.68 4.72 14.32
C LEU A 70 -6.88 3.80 13.12
N ILE A 71 -6.66 2.51 13.28
CA ILE A 71 -6.84 1.50 12.23
C ILE A 71 -8.32 1.46 11.84
N GLN A 72 -9.22 1.43 12.81
CA GLN A 72 -10.67 1.42 12.56
C GLN A 72 -11.13 2.70 11.84
N HIS A 73 -10.57 3.85 12.20
CA HIS A 73 -10.86 5.10 11.48
C HIS A 73 -10.38 5.04 10.03
N TYR A 74 -9.18 4.51 9.79
CA TYR A 74 -8.67 4.32 8.43
C TYR A 74 -9.57 3.36 7.62
N VAL A 75 -9.92 2.20 8.18
CA VAL A 75 -10.77 1.20 7.55
C VAL A 75 -12.14 1.78 7.19
N SER A 76 -12.79 2.49 8.13
CA SER A 76 -14.09 3.12 7.88
C SER A 76 -14.00 4.18 6.77
N THR A 77 -12.95 4.99 6.77
CA THR A 77 -12.75 6.01 5.72
C THR A 77 -12.53 5.36 4.34
N CYS A 78 -11.78 4.27 4.27
CA CYS A 78 -11.59 3.54 3.01
C CYS A 78 -12.88 2.86 2.53
N ALA A 79 -13.74 2.43 3.44
CA ALA A 79 -15.03 1.81 3.12
C ALA A 79 -16.12 2.84 2.73
N GLU A 80 -15.94 4.12 3.08
CA GLU A 80 -16.84 5.19 2.65
C GLU A 80 -16.84 5.31 1.12
N GLY A 81 -18.02 5.25 0.51
CA GLY A 81 -18.17 5.33 -0.94
C GLY A 81 -17.94 4.01 -1.67
N SER A 82 -17.72 2.90 -0.97
CA SER A 82 -17.80 1.59 -1.59
C SER A 82 -19.22 1.40 -2.14
N SER A 83 -19.30 1.12 -3.43
CA SER A 83 -20.55 0.81 -4.12
C SER A 83 -20.92 -0.66 -3.91
N GLU A 84 -21.97 -1.11 -4.55
CA GLU A 84 -22.53 -2.46 -4.41
C GLU A 84 -21.45 -3.55 -4.43
N ALA A 85 -21.51 -4.44 -3.44
CA ALA A 85 -20.68 -5.63 -3.36
C ALA A 85 -20.83 -6.47 -4.63
N THR A 86 -19.72 -6.86 -5.22
CA THR A 86 -19.72 -7.67 -6.43
C THR A 86 -19.45 -9.13 -6.10
N ALA A 87 -20.02 -10.03 -6.88
CA ALA A 87 -19.84 -11.48 -6.72
C ALA A 87 -18.52 -12.00 -7.31
N GLN A 88 -17.57 -11.12 -7.68
CA GLN A 88 -16.30 -11.52 -8.28
C GLN A 88 -15.42 -12.27 -7.29
N LYS A 89 -14.77 -13.31 -7.80
CA LYS A 89 -13.74 -14.04 -7.09
C LYS A 89 -12.42 -13.31 -7.25
N ILE A 90 -11.92 -12.76 -6.16
CA ILE A 90 -10.67 -11.98 -6.12
C ILE A 90 -9.58 -12.80 -5.46
N VAL A 91 -8.41 -12.87 -6.07
CA VAL A 91 -7.19 -13.35 -5.43
C VAL A 91 -6.37 -12.16 -4.99
N TYR A 92 -5.82 -12.24 -3.78
CA TYR A 92 -5.00 -11.18 -3.21
C TYR A 92 -3.63 -11.68 -2.74
N THR A 93 -2.61 -10.86 -2.99
CA THR A 93 -1.27 -11.02 -2.42
C THR A 93 -0.76 -9.73 -1.83
N ALA A 94 -0.15 -9.79 -0.66
CA ALA A 94 0.60 -8.70 -0.04
C ALA A 94 2.12 -8.83 -0.33
N MET A 95 2.54 -9.81 -1.10
CA MET A 95 3.96 -10.06 -1.45
C MET A 95 4.88 -10.05 -0.22
N HIS A 96 4.49 -10.80 0.84
CA HIS A 96 5.15 -10.83 2.15
C HIS A 96 5.15 -9.48 2.90
N GLY A 97 4.28 -8.56 2.51
CA GLY A 97 4.14 -7.24 3.15
C GLY A 97 3.04 -7.19 4.20
N VAL A 98 2.71 -5.98 4.63
CA VAL A 98 1.82 -5.70 5.76
C VAL A 98 0.34 -5.52 5.37
N GLY A 99 0.01 -5.50 4.08
CA GLY A 99 -1.30 -5.08 3.58
C GLY A 99 -2.47 -6.02 3.89
N THR A 100 -2.23 -7.32 4.15
CA THR A 100 -3.28 -8.34 4.22
C THR A 100 -4.36 -8.02 5.24
N GLN A 101 -3.99 -7.76 6.49
CA GLN A 101 -4.98 -7.56 7.55
C GLN A 101 -5.87 -6.34 7.31
N THR A 102 -5.26 -5.23 6.90
CA THR A 102 -5.99 -3.99 6.61
C THR A 102 -6.92 -4.16 5.42
N LEU A 103 -6.46 -4.82 4.35
CA LEU A 103 -7.30 -5.11 3.19
C LEU A 103 -8.50 -5.97 3.56
N LEU A 104 -8.31 -7.04 4.34
CA LEU A 104 -9.42 -7.88 4.80
C LEU A 104 -10.45 -7.08 5.60
N SER A 105 -10.00 -6.20 6.49
CA SER A 105 -10.89 -5.34 7.27
C SER A 105 -11.65 -4.34 6.39
N VAL A 106 -11.02 -3.77 5.37
CA VAL A 106 -11.70 -2.88 4.40
C VAL A 106 -12.72 -3.65 3.56
N PHE A 107 -12.38 -4.86 3.10
CA PHE A 107 -13.31 -5.72 2.35
C PHE A 107 -14.55 -6.06 3.18
N GLU A 108 -14.35 -6.44 4.44
CA GLU A 108 -15.45 -6.71 5.39
C GLU A 108 -16.32 -5.47 5.60
N ALA A 109 -15.71 -4.32 5.93
CA ALA A 109 -16.43 -3.07 6.15
C ALA A 109 -17.19 -2.57 4.91
N SER A 110 -16.69 -2.90 3.71
CA SER A 110 -17.31 -2.56 2.42
C SER A 110 -18.29 -3.63 1.92
N ASN A 111 -18.56 -4.70 2.68
CA ASN A 111 -19.39 -5.84 2.29
C ASN A 111 -18.90 -6.57 1.03
N PHE A 112 -17.62 -6.52 0.70
CA PHE A 112 -17.04 -7.36 -0.35
C PHE A 112 -16.83 -8.79 0.15
N SER A 113 -16.90 -9.75 -0.78
CA SER A 113 -16.55 -11.14 -0.47
C SER A 113 -15.07 -11.24 -0.07
N THR A 114 -14.76 -12.06 0.94
CA THR A 114 -13.39 -12.29 1.37
C THR A 114 -12.54 -12.80 0.19
N PRO A 115 -11.41 -12.16 -0.12
CA PRO A 115 -10.56 -12.58 -1.21
C PRO A 115 -9.84 -13.89 -0.89
N ILE A 116 -9.48 -14.63 -1.92
CA ILE A 116 -8.64 -15.82 -1.84
C ILE A 116 -7.20 -15.33 -1.66
N LEU A 117 -6.58 -15.66 -0.53
CA LEU A 117 -5.22 -15.23 -0.23
C LEU A 117 -4.19 -16.14 -0.91
N VAL A 118 -3.09 -15.55 -1.34
CA VAL A 118 -1.87 -16.29 -1.68
C VAL A 118 -1.17 -16.63 -0.36
N GLU A 119 -1.47 -17.79 0.20
CA GLU A 119 -1.08 -18.20 1.57
C GLU A 119 0.41 -18.02 1.87
N GLN A 120 1.27 -18.27 0.87
CA GLN A 120 2.72 -18.12 1.03
C GLN A 120 3.17 -16.66 1.16
N GLN A 121 2.31 -15.68 0.78
CA GLN A 121 2.66 -14.27 0.66
C GLN A 121 1.77 -13.36 1.52
N CYS A 122 0.84 -13.91 2.31
CA CYS A 122 -0.14 -13.13 3.07
C CYS A 122 0.35 -12.69 4.46
N LYS A 123 1.53 -13.12 4.88
CA LYS A 123 2.16 -12.71 6.15
C LYS A 123 3.46 -11.96 5.88
N PRO A 124 3.76 -10.92 6.69
CA PRO A 124 5.03 -10.23 6.57
C PRO A 124 6.22 -11.17 6.75
N ASP A 125 7.15 -11.12 5.79
CA ASP A 125 8.42 -11.86 5.84
C ASP A 125 9.52 -10.99 5.24
N PRO A 126 10.52 -10.56 6.03
CA PRO A 126 11.56 -9.64 5.57
C PRO A 126 12.51 -10.24 4.53
N ASP A 127 12.53 -11.56 4.38
CA ASP A 127 13.40 -12.26 3.43
C ASP A 127 12.74 -12.45 2.05
N PHE A 128 11.45 -12.13 1.89
CA PHE A 128 10.68 -12.28 0.64
C PHE A 128 10.90 -13.60 -0.09
N PRO A 129 10.72 -14.78 0.56
CA PRO A 129 11.24 -16.07 0.08
C PRO A 129 10.66 -16.54 -1.26
N THR A 130 9.58 -15.98 -1.74
CA THR A 130 8.92 -16.38 -2.99
C THR A 130 9.10 -15.39 -4.14
N VAL A 131 9.72 -14.22 -3.89
CA VAL A 131 9.95 -13.19 -4.89
C VAL A 131 11.34 -12.59 -4.73
N ALA A 132 12.11 -12.54 -5.80
CA ALA A 132 13.44 -11.93 -5.76
C ALA A 132 13.35 -10.39 -5.61
N PHE A 133 12.28 -9.80 -6.11
CA PHE A 133 12.02 -8.37 -6.08
C PHE A 133 10.53 -8.16 -5.78
N PRO A 134 10.15 -7.65 -4.58
CA PRO A 134 8.75 -7.60 -4.17
C PRO A 134 8.01 -6.39 -4.76
N ASN A 135 8.17 -6.16 -6.05
CA ASN A 135 7.45 -5.15 -6.83
C ASN A 135 6.43 -5.86 -7.73
N PRO A 136 5.13 -5.60 -7.59
CA PRO A 136 4.10 -6.26 -8.40
C PRO A 136 4.27 -6.09 -9.91
N GLU A 137 4.96 -5.03 -10.35
CA GLU A 137 5.19 -4.74 -11.77
C GLU A 137 6.38 -5.53 -12.36
N GLU A 138 7.20 -6.16 -11.52
CA GLU A 138 8.34 -6.93 -11.98
C GLU A 138 7.92 -8.28 -12.58
N PRO A 139 8.60 -8.73 -13.65
CA PRO A 139 8.33 -10.05 -14.23
C PRO A 139 8.45 -11.17 -13.19
N GLY A 140 7.43 -12.01 -13.12
CA GLY A 140 7.39 -13.15 -12.20
C GLY A 140 6.89 -12.84 -10.79
N ALA A 141 6.82 -11.58 -10.38
CA ALA A 141 6.43 -11.18 -9.02
C ALA A 141 5.02 -11.67 -8.63
N ILE A 142 4.07 -11.65 -9.56
CA ILE A 142 2.70 -12.12 -9.33
C ILE A 142 2.42 -13.55 -9.78
N ASP A 143 3.42 -14.34 -10.12
CA ASP A 143 3.22 -15.69 -10.68
C ASP A 143 2.43 -16.61 -9.73
N LEU A 144 2.70 -16.56 -8.43
CA LEU A 144 1.95 -17.32 -7.42
C LEU A 144 0.48 -16.86 -7.36
N ALA A 145 0.25 -15.56 -7.45
CA ALA A 145 -1.12 -15.01 -7.46
C ALA A 145 -1.88 -15.45 -8.71
N LEU A 146 -1.24 -15.45 -9.88
CA LEU A 146 -1.81 -15.95 -11.12
C LEU A 146 -2.05 -17.47 -11.09
N ALA A 147 -1.15 -18.24 -10.48
CA ALA A 147 -1.34 -19.68 -10.27
C ALA A 147 -2.55 -19.95 -9.37
N THR A 148 -2.65 -19.24 -8.25
CA THR A 148 -3.80 -19.30 -7.34
C THR A 148 -5.09 -18.91 -8.05
N ALA A 149 -5.06 -17.84 -8.86
CA ALA A 149 -6.23 -17.38 -9.61
C ALA A 149 -6.72 -18.42 -10.63
N ARG A 150 -5.81 -19.12 -11.31
CA ARG A 150 -6.17 -20.22 -12.21
C ARG A 150 -6.79 -21.40 -11.44
N ALA A 151 -6.18 -21.79 -10.33
CA ALA A 151 -6.66 -22.91 -9.51
C ALA A 151 -8.07 -22.70 -8.96
N HIS A 152 -8.40 -21.46 -8.61
CA HIS A 152 -9.70 -21.11 -8.03
C HIS A 152 -10.70 -20.53 -9.05
N ASN A 153 -10.33 -20.48 -10.33
CA ASN A 153 -11.11 -19.83 -11.38
C ASN A 153 -11.56 -18.41 -10.97
N ALA A 154 -10.59 -17.61 -10.53
CA ALA A 154 -10.84 -16.23 -10.12
C ALA A 154 -11.04 -15.30 -11.32
N ASP A 155 -11.61 -14.13 -11.04
CA ASP A 155 -11.95 -13.09 -12.02
C ASP A 155 -10.91 -11.98 -12.03
N LEU A 156 -10.30 -11.70 -10.87
CA LEU A 156 -9.39 -10.59 -10.63
C LEU A 156 -8.26 -11.03 -9.70
N VAL A 157 -7.06 -10.53 -9.95
CA VAL A 157 -5.94 -10.56 -9.02
C VAL A 157 -5.65 -9.13 -8.57
N ILE A 158 -5.47 -8.93 -7.27
CA ILE A 158 -4.99 -7.68 -6.67
C ILE A 158 -3.69 -7.99 -5.94
N ALA A 159 -2.69 -7.16 -6.15
CA ALA A 159 -1.40 -7.26 -5.49
C ALA A 159 -1.00 -5.90 -4.90
N ASN A 160 -0.53 -5.90 -3.65
CA ASN A 160 0.17 -4.77 -3.08
C ASN A 160 1.67 -5.08 -2.98
N ASP A 161 2.48 -4.04 -3.03
CA ASP A 161 3.88 -4.11 -2.61
C ASP A 161 3.98 -4.18 -1.06
N PRO A 162 5.16 -4.44 -0.48
CA PRO A 162 5.26 -4.75 0.94
C PRO A 162 4.73 -3.70 1.92
N ASP A 163 4.84 -2.41 1.61
CA ASP A 163 4.29 -1.33 2.45
C ASP A 163 2.88 -0.88 2.02
N ALA A 164 2.31 -1.57 1.02
CA ALA A 164 0.93 -1.42 0.56
C ALA A 164 0.55 0.00 0.08
N ASP A 165 1.53 0.79 -0.39
CA ASP A 165 1.27 2.10 -0.99
C ASP A 165 1.03 2.02 -2.51
N ARG A 166 1.21 0.85 -3.10
CA ARG A 166 0.95 0.55 -4.51
C ARG A 166 -0.09 -0.55 -4.67
N CYS A 167 -0.83 -0.46 -5.77
CA CYS A 167 -1.79 -1.48 -6.16
C CYS A 167 -1.55 -1.86 -7.61
N ALA A 168 -1.43 -3.16 -7.85
CA ALA A 168 -1.43 -3.74 -9.18
C ALA A 168 -2.61 -4.70 -9.33
N ALA A 169 -3.11 -4.85 -10.54
CA ALA A 169 -4.19 -5.76 -10.84
C ALA A 169 -3.91 -6.58 -12.09
N ALA A 170 -4.41 -7.82 -12.12
CA ALA A 170 -4.42 -8.64 -13.31
C ALA A 170 -5.82 -9.17 -13.59
N ILE A 171 -6.17 -9.20 -14.87
CA ILE A 171 -7.46 -9.67 -15.38
C ILE A 171 -7.28 -10.67 -16.53
N LYS A 172 -8.33 -11.39 -16.85
CA LYS A 172 -8.36 -12.18 -18.09
C LYS A 172 -8.70 -11.27 -19.27
N ASP A 173 -7.93 -11.36 -20.35
CA ASP A 173 -8.26 -10.72 -21.61
C ASP A 173 -9.41 -11.45 -22.33
N ARG A 174 -9.80 -10.96 -23.50
CA ARG A 174 -10.89 -11.55 -24.29
C ARG A 174 -10.62 -12.99 -24.76
N SER A 175 -9.36 -13.42 -24.75
CA SER A 175 -8.95 -14.80 -25.06
C SER A 175 -8.93 -15.72 -23.83
N GLY A 176 -9.20 -15.17 -22.64
CA GLY A 176 -9.11 -15.88 -21.36
C GLY A 176 -7.69 -15.95 -20.77
N LYS A 177 -6.72 -15.29 -21.39
CA LYS A 177 -5.34 -15.23 -20.90
C LYS A 177 -5.20 -14.13 -19.83
N TRP A 178 -4.57 -14.46 -18.71
CA TRP A 178 -4.23 -13.48 -17.68
C TRP A 178 -3.24 -12.46 -18.20
N ARG A 179 -3.50 -11.19 -17.93
CA ARG A 179 -2.57 -10.09 -18.14
C ARG A 179 -2.59 -9.12 -16.95
N MET A 180 -1.44 -8.55 -16.66
CA MET A 180 -1.31 -7.42 -15.76
C MET A 180 -1.90 -6.18 -16.44
N LEU A 181 -2.65 -5.38 -15.65
CA LEU A 181 -2.98 -4.02 -16.02
C LEU A 181 -1.77 -3.12 -15.74
N ARG A 182 -1.45 -2.24 -16.66
CA ARG A 182 -0.41 -1.23 -16.44
C ARG A 182 -0.93 -0.14 -15.53
N GLY A 183 -0.04 0.59 -14.85
CA GLY A 183 -0.41 1.68 -13.95
C GLY A 183 -1.26 2.76 -14.64
N ASP A 184 -0.99 3.07 -15.93
CA ASP A 184 -1.80 4.02 -16.70
C ASP A 184 -3.22 3.50 -16.99
N GLU A 185 -3.39 2.20 -17.24
CA GLU A 185 -4.72 1.59 -17.42
C GLU A 185 -5.54 1.64 -16.10
N LEU A 186 -4.91 1.32 -14.97
CA LEU A 186 -5.54 1.46 -13.65
C LEU A 186 -5.89 2.91 -13.34
N GLY A 187 -4.99 3.85 -13.65
CA GLY A 187 -5.21 5.28 -13.46
C GLY A 187 -6.43 5.78 -14.22
N VAL A 188 -6.64 5.33 -15.47
CA VAL A 188 -7.83 5.66 -16.26
C VAL A 188 -9.10 5.09 -15.63
N ILE A 189 -9.08 3.84 -15.17
CA ILE A 189 -10.23 3.21 -14.51
C ILE A 189 -10.63 3.96 -13.24
N PHE A 190 -9.65 4.29 -12.39
CA PHE A 190 -9.89 5.05 -11.16
C PHE A 190 -10.36 6.48 -11.46
N GLY A 191 -9.75 7.13 -12.44
CA GLY A 191 -10.15 8.47 -12.86
C GLY A 191 -11.59 8.52 -13.37
N GLU A 192 -12.01 7.55 -14.16
CA GLU A 192 -13.39 7.44 -14.63
C GLU A 192 -14.36 7.20 -13.48
N TRP A 193 -14.01 6.29 -12.56
CA TRP A 193 -14.85 6.01 -11.39
C TRP A 193 -15.00 7.25 -10.50
N ILE A 194 -13.92 7.94 -10.19
CA ILE A 194 -13.93 9.19 -9.41
C ILE A 194 -14.80 10.25 -10.11
N ALA A 195 -14.63 10.44 -11.42
CA ALA A 195 -15.39 11.42 -12.18
C ALA A 195 -16.91 11.15 -12.17
N ARG A 196 -17.30 9.87 -12.09
CA ARG A 196 -18.71 9.47 -12.03
C ARG A 196 -19.32 9.57 -10.63
N THR A 197 -18.50 9.33 -9.59
CA THR A 197 -18.99 9.21 -8.21
C THR A 197 -18.75 10.44 -7.35
N SER A 198 -17.79 11.30 -7.73
CA SER A 198 -17.56 12.55 -7.01
C SER A 198 -18.71 13.52 -7.24
N PRO A 199 -19.23 14.17 -6.16
CA PRO A 199 -20.17 15.26 -6.32
C PRO A 199 -19.54 16.33 -7.22
N GLN A 200 -20.28 16.75 -8.23
CA GLN A 200 -19.85 17.89 -9.04
C GLN A 200 -19.84 19.12 -8.12
N GLY A 201 -18.62 19.60 -7.83
CA GLY A 201 -18.43 20.87 -7.13
C GLY A 201 -18.69 22.07 -8.04
#